data_adc4126d2f5d4413015915852475a190
#
_entry.id   adc4126d2f5d4413015915852475a190
#
_cell.length_a   1.000
_cell.length_b   1.000
_cell.length_c   1.000
_cell.angle_alpha   90.00
_cell.angle_beta   90.00
_cell.angle_gamma   90.00
#
_symmetry.space_group_name_H-M   'P 1'
#
loop_
_entity.id
_entity.type
_entity.pdbx_description
1 polymer ?
#
loop_
_entity_poly.entity_id
_entity_poly.type
_entity_poly.pdbx_seq_one_letter_code
_entity_poly.pdbx_strand_id
1 'polypeptide(L)'
;MKKAKYKILVLPSDRTGVSKFRSVDPHTYLQNMYPEDFWVDIVYDPPYHDDMFFKQYDLVHYHRSIGPDYDASKAVAKRLTGWGIPHIMDIDDYWLPTPDHPAHHIVKKNGIDKKIQENIRLAGHVTTTTKVFASEISRQNKNVEIFPNAIDVEEKQYVPNPTKSDKVRIGWLGGSSHIEDLNILRGVAGRVQSDRKDKYQFVLCGYDLRGSMTVFDERTGKQTQRPIKPKESVWYKYEKLFTDDYKILSPDYREELLSFQKKNITGDLDSVYRRVWTKPITTYASNYNYFDVSIAPLKEHIFNKVKSQLKVIEAAFHKKALIAQDYGPYTVDCINAVQRGGTINPKGNALLVESHKNHKQWVKHIKRLIDNPSLVEDLGEKLHESMAPHYNLKTVTEKRAEWYKELIRKS
;
A
#
# COMPACT_ATOMS: atom_id res chain seq x y z
N MET A 1 -23.89 28.82 12.01
CA MET A 1 -22.59 28.42 11.44
C MET A 1 -22.40 29.18 10.13
N LYS A 2 -21.25 29.83 9.92
CA LYS A 2 -20.93 30.41 8.61
C LYS A 2 -20.86 29.26 7.58
N LYS A 3 -21.42 29.49 6.38
CA LYS A 3 -21.36 28.54 5.28
C LYS A 3 -19.90 28.48 4.79
N ALA A 4 -19.32 27.28 4.64
CA ALA A 4 -17.99 27.13 4.07
C ALA A 4 -17.91 27.76 2.69
N LYS A 5 -16.73 28.27 2.32
CA LYS A 5 -16.52 29.05 1.10
C LYS A 5 -16.58 28.20 -0.16
N TYR A 6 -16.04 26.97 -0.10
CA TYR A 6 -15.93 26.03 -1.21
C TYR A 6 -16.55 24.69 -0.89
N LYS A 7 -17.28 24.11 -1.82
CA LYS A 7 -17.92 22.81 -1.68
C LYS A 7 -17.23 21.78 -2.57
N ILE A 8 -16.66 20.75 -1.96
CA ILE A 8 -15.86 19.74 -2.64
C ILE A 8 -16.62 18.41 -2.65
N LEU A 9 -16.77 17.80 -3.84
CA LEU A 9 -17.26 16.44 -3.98
C LEU A 9 -16.09 15.48 -4.06
N VAL A 10 -16.09 14.42 -3.24
CA VAL A 10 -15.09 13.35 -3.22
C VAL A 10 -15.76 12.01 -3.50
N LEU A 11 -15.26 11.32 -4.53
CA LEU A 11 -15.81 10.06 -5.02
C LEU A 11 -14.75 8.94 -4.87
N PRO A 12 -14.75 8.20 -3.75
CA PRO A 12 -13.88 7.04 -3.56
C PRO A 12 -14.28 5.88 -4.48
N SER A 13 -13.32 5.07 -4.94
CA SER A 13 -13.61 3.88 -5.76
C SER A 13 -14.06 2.66 -4.97
N ASP A 14 -13.75 2.61 -3.68
CA ASP A 14 -13.99 1.45 -2.83
C ASP A 14 -14.10 1.86 -1.34
N ARG A 15 -14.29 0.87 -0.46
CA ARG A 15 -14.30 1.05 1.00
C ARG A 15 -13.08 0.41 1.67
N THR A 16 -11.97 0.32 0.95
CA THR A 16 -10.73 -0.32 1.40
C THR A 16 -9.63 0.67 1.72
N GLY A 17 -8.40 0.16 1.92
CA GLY A 17 -7.23 0.97 2.21
C GLY A 17 -6.88 2.00 1.14
N VAL A 18 -7.17 1.72 -0.13
CA VAL A 18 -6.91 2.66 -1.21
C VAL A 18 -7.74 3.92 -1.00
N SER A 19 -9.05 3.78 -0.85
CA SER A 19 -9.93 4.93 -0.61
C SER A 19 -9.62 5.65 0.70
N LYS A 20 -9.21 4.92 1.77
CA LYS A 20 -8.74 5.56 3.01
C LYS A 20 -7.63 6.57 2.71
N PHE A 21 -6.53 6.13 2.10
CA PHE A 21 -5.35 6.97 1.88
C PHE A 21 -5.51 8.01 0.77
N ARG A 22 -6.35 7.74 -0.25
CA ARG A 22 -6.44 8.60 -1.43
C ARG A 22 -7.62 9.56 -1.40
N SER A 23 -8.72 9.19 -0.76
CA SER A 23 -9.97 9.92 -0.83
C SER A 23 -10.49 10.34 0.54
N VAL A 24 -10.71 9.40 1.47
CA VAL A 24 -11.43 9.65 2.70
C VAL A 24 -10.62 10.46 3.70
N ASP A 25 -9.48 9.94 4.17
CA ASP A 25 -8.68 10.60 5.19
C ASP A 25 -8.16 11.98 4.73
N PRO A 26 -7.59 12.14 3.52
CA PRO A 26 -7.09 13.44 3.09
C PRO A 26 -8.15 14.54 3.05
N HIS A 27 -9.39 14.19 2.70
CA HIS A 27 -10.46 15.18 2.55
C HIS A 27 -11.24 15.41 3.84
N THR A 28 -11.40 14.38 4.67
CA THR A 28 -11.92 14.55 6.04
C THR A 28 -10.98 15.45 6.85
N TYR A 29 -9.67 15.22 6.72
CA TYR A 29 -8.66 16.03 7.38
C TYR A 29 -8.64 17.46 6.86
N LEU A 30 -8.81 17.65 5.55
CA LEU A 30 -8.92 18.96 4.91
C LEU A 30 -10.09 19.78 5.50
N GLN A 31 -11.29 19.18 5.59
CA GLN A 31 -12.45 19.84 6.17
C GLN A 31 -12.23 20.17 7.66
N ASN A 32 -11.63 19.26 8.41
CA ASN A 32 -11.37 19.46 9.84
C ASN A 32 -10.35 20.58 10.10
N MET A 33 -9.31 20.69 9.26
CA MET A 33 -8.30 21.76 9.38
C MET A 33 -8.81 23.13 8.92
N TYR A 34 -9.67 23.16 7.92
CA TYR A 34 -10.13 24.39 7.27
C TYR A 34 -11.65 24.44 7.13
N PRO A 35 -12.42 24.35 8.24
CA PRO A 35 -13.88 24.23 8.19
C PRO A 35 -14.60 25.48 7.65
N GLU A 36 -13.95 26.65 7.69
CA GLU A 36 -14.50 27.86 7.08
C GLU A 36 -14.25 27.94 5.55
N ASP A 37 -13.23 27.26 5.07
CA ASP A 37 -12.89 27.24 3.65
C ASP A 37 -13.58 26.11 2.90
N PHE A 38 -13.61 24.89 3.47
CA PHE A 38 -14.03 23.70 2.75
C PHE A 38 -15.18 22.96 3.43
N TRP A 39 -16.21 22.66 2.67
CA TRP A 39 -17.20 21.65 2.93
C TRP A 39 -16.96 20.46 2.02
N VAL A 40 -16.85 19.25 2.56
CA VAL A 40 -16.53 18.03 1.81
C VAL A 40 -17.68 17.04 1.91
N ASP A 41 -18.22 16.64 0.76
CA ASP A 41 -19.16 15.53 0.63
C ASP A 41 -18.42 14.31 0.07
N ILE A 42 -18.38 13.21 0.83
CA ILE A 42 -17.78 11.92 0.41
C ILE A 42 -18.93 11.01 -0.02
N VAL A 43 -19.00 10.71 -1.32
CA VAL A 43 -20.11 9.96 -1.92
C VAL A 43 -19.55 8.77 -2.71
N TYR A 44 -20.01 7.55 -2.40
CA TYR A 44 -19.54 6.33 -3.07
C TYR A 44 -20.32 6.02 -4.37
N ASP A 45 -21.61 6.28 -4.38
CA ASP A 45 -22.51 6.00 -5.51
C ASP A 45 -23.19 7.30 -5.94
N PRO A 46 -22.49 8.17 -6.67
CA PRO A 46 -23.09 9.44 -7.10
C PRO A 46 -24.18 9.21 -8.17
N PRO A 47 -25.21 10.06 -8.22
CA PRO A 47 -26.18 10.04 -9.31
C PRO A 47 -25.54 10.62 -10.58
N TYR A 48 -24.69 9.84 -11.24
CA TYR A 48 -23.79 10.30 -12.30
C TYR A 48 -24.49 10.82 -13.57
N HIS A 49 -25.80 10.62 -13.69
CA HIS A 49 -26.65 11.22 -14.74
C HIS A 49 -27.29 12.56 -14.32
N ASP A 50 -27.24 12.93 -13.05
CA ASP A 50 -27.85 14.15 -12.53
C ASP A 50 -26.87 15.31 -12.58
N ASP A 51 -27.06 16.19 -13.57
CA ASP A 51 -26.25 17.39 -13.75
C ASP A 51 -26.38 18.38 -12.59
N MET A 52 -27.58 18.46 -11.96
CA MET A 52 -27.82 19.40 -10.85
C MET A 52 -27.08 18.94 -9.58
N PHE A 53 -26.88 17.64 -9.42
CA PHE A 53 -26.06 17.10 -8.34
C PHE A 53 -24.61 17.61 -8.45
N PHE A 54 -24.00 17.55 -9.63
CA PHE A 54 -22.59 17.98 -9.80
C PHE A 54 -22.42 19.50 -9.78
N LYS A 55 -23.36 20.25 -10.34
CA LYS A 55 -23.29 21.72 -10.43
C LYS A 55 -23.33 22.46 -9.10
N GLN A 56 -23.64 21.77 -8.00
CA GLN A 56 -23.60 22.38 -6.67
C GLN A 56 -22.19 22.41 -6.05
N TYR A 57 -21.18 21.81 -6.70
CA TYR A 57 -19.81 21.71 -6.19
C TYR A 57 -18.86 22.63 -6.96
N ASP A 58 -17.90 23.18 -6.22
CA ASP A 58 -16.84 24.03 -6.77
C ASP A 58 -15.64 23.20 -7.30
N LEU A 59 -15.51 21.94 -6.87
CA LEU A 59 -14.47 21.00 -7.30
C LEU A 59 -14.94 19.56 -7.11
N VAL A 60 -14.58 18.69 -8.04
CA VAL A 60 -14.84 17.25 -7.97
C VAL A 60 -13.52 16.48 -7.95
N HIS A 61 -13.28 15.70 -6.90
CA HIS A 61 -12.16 14.75 -6.79
C HIS A 61 -12.69 13.33 -6.86
N TYR A 62 -12.15 12.50 -7.74
CA TYR A 62 -12.55 11.10 -7.88
C TYR A 62 -11.36 10.17 -8.03
N HIS A 63 -11.45 8.99 -7.44
CA HIS A 63 -10.43 7.96 -7.58
C HIS A 63 -10.74 7.05 -8.76
N ARG A 64 -9.88 7.06 -9.78
CA ARG A 64 -9.90 6.27 -11.02
C ARG A 64 -11.11 6.52 -11.94
N SER A 65 -12.34 6.55 -11.44
CA SER A 65 -13.54 6.72 -12.28
C SER A 65 -14.71 7.37 -11.51
N ILE A 66 -15.62 7.97 -12.27
CA ILE A 66 -16.90 8.48 -11.78
C ILE A 66 -18.03 7.61 -12.36
N GLY A 67 -18.91 7.07 -11.53
CA GLY A 67 -20.00 6.20 -11.96
C GLY A 67 -19.59 4.73 -12.07
N PRO A 68 -20.44 3.89 -12.72
CA PRO A 68 -20.30 2.43 -12.65
C PRO A 68 -19.13 1.89 -13.48
N ASP A 69 -18.65 2.65 -14.45
CA ASP A 69 -17.57 2.22 -15.34
C ASP A 69 -16.80 3.42 -15.93
N TYR A 70 -15.76 3.14 -16.71
CA TYR A 70 -14.92 4.17 -17.31
C TYR A 70 -15.58 4.95 -18.46
N ASP A 71 -16.62 4.40 -19.10
CA ASP A 71 -17.34 5.10 -20.17
C ASP A 71 -18.29 6.14 -19.56
N ALA A 72 -18.97 5.78 -18.46
CA ALA A 72 -19.73 6.74 -17.65
C ALA A 72 -18.83 7.85 -17.09
N SER A 73 -17.65 7.48 -16.56
CA SER A 73 -16.66 8.44 -16.07
C SER A 73 -16.23 9.45 -17.13
N LYS A 74 -15.95 9.00 -18.34
CA LYS A 74 -15.63 9.86 -19.49
C LYS A 74 -16.75 10.86 -19.78
N ALA A 75 -18.02 10.41 -19.76
CA ALA A 75 -19.17 11.28 -20.02
C ALA A 75 -19.31 12.37 -18.94
N VAL A 76 -19.13 12.02 -17.66
CA VAL A 76 -19.17 12.98 -16.55
C VAL A 76 -18.01 13.97 -16.64
N ALA A 77 -16.78 13.50 -16.86
CA ALA A 77 -15.61 14.38 -16.99
C ALA A 77 -15.79 15.43 -18.09
N LYS A 78 -16.34 15.05 -19.24
CA LYS A 78 -16.65 16.01 -20.33
C LYS A 78 -17.68 17.06 -19.91
N ARG A 79 -18.72 16.69 -19.15
CA ARG A 79 -19.71 17.64 -18.64
C ARG A 79 -19.10 18.61 -17.63
N LEU A 80 -18.30 18.10 -16.69
CA LEU A 80 -17.60 18.93 -15.70
C LEU A 80 -16.70 19.96 -16.38
N THR A 81 -15.92 19.54 -17.40
CA THR A 81 -15.14 20.47 -18.24
C THR A 81 -16.03 21.52 -18.91
N GLY A 82 -17.16 21.11 -19.49
CA GLY A 82 -18.09 22.00 -20.18
C GLY A 82 -18.76 23.03 -19.24
N TRP A 83 -18.86 22.75 -17.95
CA TRP A 83 -19.40 23.67 -16.94
C TRP A 83 -18.31 24.50 -16.22
N GLY A 84 -17.05 24.33 -16.57
CA GLY A 84 -15.93 25.00 -15.89
C GLY A 84 -15.68 24.50 -14.47
N ILE A 85 -16.18 23.30 -14.09
CA ILE A 85 -15.94 22.74 -12.76
C ILE A 85 -14.60 22.00 -12.77
N PRO A 86 -13.60 22.42 -11.97
CA PRO A 86 -12.34 21.70 -11.83
C PRO A 86 -12.60 20.27 -11.38
N HIS A 87 -12.03 19.31 -12.08
CA HIS A 87 -12.17 17.91 -11.70
C HIS A 87 -10.81 17.21 -11.74
N ILE A 88 -10.57 16.40 -10.73
CA ILE A 88 -9.30 15.78 -10.43
C ILE A 88 -9.50 14.26 -10.42
N MET A 89 -8.80 13.58 -11.32
CA MET A 89 -8.70 12.13 -11.29
C MET A 89 -7.51 11.74 -10.42
N ASP A 90 -7.74 11.01 -9.34
CA ASP A 90 -6.66 10.43 -8.54
C ASP A 90 -6.35 9.00 -9.02
N ILE A 91 -5.05 8.68 -9.13
CA ILE A 91 -4.60 7.35 -9.54
C ILE A 91 -3.31 6.96 -8.80
N ASP A 92 -3.33 5.79 -8.15
CA ASP A 92 -2.27 5.29 -7.28
C ASP A 92 -1.54 4.05 -7.80
N ASP A 93 -2.16 3.29 -8.72
CA ASP A 93 -1.59 2.10 -9.35
C ASP A 93 -1.57 2.22 -10.89
N TYR A 94 -0.58 1.57 -11.50
CA TYR A 94 -0.49 1.48 -12.96
C TYR A 94 -1.73 0.81 -13.57
N TRP A 95 -2.15 1.30 -14.72
CA TRP A 95 -3.39 0.85 -15.39
C TRP A 95 -3.36 -0.58 -15.92
N LEU A 96 -2.17 -1.19 -16.04
CA LEU A 96 -2.02 -2.57 -16.45
C LEU A 96 -1.25 -3.38 -15.42
N PRO A 97 -1.91 -4.30 -14.70
CA PRO A 97 -1.24 -5.22 -13.79
C PRO A 97 -0.21 -6.11 -14.48
N THR A 98 0.70 -6.71 -13.71
CA THR A 98 1.67 -7.70 -14.23
C THR A 98 0.97 -8.89 -14.86
N PRO A 99 1.59 -9.60 -15.82
CA PRO A 99 1.01 -10.80 -16.44
C PRO A 99 0.59 -11.88 -15.41
N ASP A 100 1.35 -12.00 -14.32
CA ASP A 100 1.10 -12.97 -13.26
C ASP A 100 -0.02 -12.53 -12.27
N HIS A 101 -0.49 -11.31 -12.41
CA HIS A 101 -1.57 -10.78 -11.54
C HIS A 101 -2.93 -11.33 -11.99
N PRO A 102 -3.80 -11.79 -11.05
CA PRO A 102 -5.09 -12.38 -11.39
C PRO A 102 -5.99 -11.50 -12.28
N ALA A 103 -5.91 -10.17 -12.12
CA ALA A 103 -6.70 -9.24 -12.90
C ALA A 103 -6.15 -8.96 -14.32
N HIS A 104 -4.92 -9.38 -14.65
CA HIS A 104 -4.27 -9.01 -15.92
C HIS A 104 -5.12 -9.38 -17.14
N HIS A 105 -5.55 -10.64 -17.21
CA HIS A 105 -6.34 -11.13 -18.35
C HIS A 105 -7.67 -10.37 -18.52
N ILE A 106 -8.37 -10.11 -17.42
CA ILE A 106 -9.65 -9.37 -17.42
C ILE A 106 -9.43 -7.93 -17.89
N VAL A 107 -8.39 -7.26 -17.37
CA VAL A 107 -8.04 -5.90 -17.76
C VAL A 107 -7.74 -5.82 -19.26
N LYS A 108 -6.93 -6.74 -19.79
CA LYS A 108 -6.58 -6.79 -21.22
C LYS A 108 -7.78 -7.13 -22.08
N LYS A 109 -8.53 -8.18 -21.75
CA LYS A 109 -9.68 -8.64 -22.53
C LYS A 109 -10.75 -7.54 -22.69
N ASN A 110 -10.98 -6.78 -21.63
CA ASN A 110 -12.02 -5.73 -21.60
C ASN A 110 -11.48 -4.33 -21.98
N GLY A 111 -10.19 -4.22 -22.34
CA GLY A 111 -9.56 -2.95 -22.71
C GLY A 111 -9.55 -1.90 -21.59
N ILE A 112 -9.62 -2.32 -20.31
CA ILE A 112 -9.71 -1.44 -19.14
C ILE A 112 -8.47 -0.54 -19.07
N ASP A 113 -7.29 -1.07 -19.39
CA ASP A 113 -6.04 -0.31 -19.44
C ASP A 113 -6.12 0.89 -20.40
N LYS A 114 -6.75 0.71 -21.56
CA LYS A 114 -6.96 1.79 -22.55
C LYS A 114 -7.99 2.81 -22.06
N LYS A 115 -9.09 2.33 -21.46
CA LYS A 115 -10.14 3.20 -20.89
C LYS A 115 -9.62 4.05 -19.74
N ILE A 116 -8.79 3.51 -18.85
CA ILE A 116 -8.11 4.29 -17.79
C ILE A 116 -7.24 5.40 -18.43
N GLN A 117 -6.43 5.05 -19.42
CA GLN A 117 -5.57 6.02 -20.10
C GLN A 117 -6.38 7.12 -20.81
N GLU A 118 -7.55 6.80 -21.37
CA GLU A 118 -8.45 7.78 -21.95
C GLU A 118 -9.01 8.73 -20.89
N ASN A 119 -9.41 8.20 -19.73
CA ASN A 119 -9.87 9.03 -18.61
C ASN A 119 -8.75 9.93 -18.05
N ILE A 120 -7.50 9.46 -18.00
CA ILE A 120 -6.34 10.30 -17.65
C ILE A 120 -6.23 11.50 -18.61
N ARG A 121 -6.37 11.29 -19.92
CA ARG A 121 -6.30 12.39 -20.93
C ARG A 121 -7.42 13.39 -20.80
N LEU A 122 -8.60 12.96 -20.36
CA LEU A 122 -9.80 13.78 -20.24
C LEU A 122 -9.92 14.48 -18.88
N ALA A 123 -9.22 14.02 -17.87
CA ALA A 123 -9.22 14.65 -16.56
C ALA A 123 -8.66 16.09 -16.66
N GLY A 124 -9.33 17.05 -16.02
CA GLY A 124 -8.82 18.41 -15.92
C GLY A 124 -7.46 18.46 -15.24
N HIS A 125 -7.32 17.68 -14.16
CA HIS A 125 -6.09 17.47 -13.41
C HIS A 125 -5.98 15.99 -12.99
N VAL A 126 -4.74 15.53 -12.78
CA VAL A 126 -4.47 14.19 -12.24
C VAL A 126 -3.63 14.30 -10.99
N THR A 127 -4.01 13.59 -9.93
CA THR A 127 -3.16 13.42 -8.74
C THR A 127 -2.63 12.01 -8.65
N THR A 128 -1.41 11.87 -8.14
CA THR A 128 -0.77 10.58 -7.95
C THR A 128 0.19 10.56 -6.75
N THR A 129 0.79 9.42 -6.47
CA THR A 129 1.54 9.17 -5.22
C THR A 129 3.01 9.54 -5.29
N THR A 130 3.67 9.41 -6.45
CA THR A 130 5.14 9.55 -6.57
C THR A 130 5.55 10.29 -7.83
N LYS A 131 6.73 10.92 -7.80
CA LYS A 131 7.35 11.54 -8.99
C LYS A 131 7.58 10.55 -10.14
N VAL A 132 7.81 9.28 -9.81
CA VAL A 132 8.02 8.22 -10.81
C VAL A 132 6.72 7.99 -11.57
N PHE A 133 5.59 7.87 -10.87
CA PHE A 133 4.29 7.69 -11.52
C PHE A 133 3.81 8.97 -12.23
N ALA A 134 4.04 10.13 -11.63
CA ALA A 134 3.74 11.42 -12.27
C ALA A 134 4.43 11.55 -13.64
N SER A 135 5.69 11.11 -13.75
CA SER A 135 6.42 11.09 -15.03
C SER A 135 5.76 10.20 -16.09
N GLU A 136 5.21 9.04 -15.70
CA GLU A 136 4.48 8.16 -16.63
C GLU A 136 3.13 8.78 -17.06
N ILE A 137 2.39 9.37 -16.12
CA ILE A 137 1.10 10.02 -16.37
C ILE A 137 1.28 11.27 -17.25
N SER A 138 2.36 12.04 -17.06
CA SER A 138 2.65 13.28 -17.80
C SER A 138 2.82 13.10 -19.31
N ARG A 139 2.98 11.86 -19.76
CA ARG A 139 2.93 11.51 -21.20
C ARG A 139 1.53 11.64 -21.79
N GLN A 140 0.51 11.61 -20.95
CA GLN A 140 -0.90 11.60 -21.34
C GLN A 140 -1.66 12.85 -20.88
N ASN A 141 -1.33 13.39 -19.70
CA ASN A 141 -1.92 14.61 -19.13
C ASN A 141 -0.80 15.47 -18.52
N LYS A 142 -0.73 16.75 -18.88
CA LYS A 142 0.32 17.66 -18.39
C LYS A 142 0.02 18.25 -17.01
N ASN A 143 -1.23 18.22 -16.60
CA ASN A 143 -1.72 18.79 -15.33
C ASN A 143 -1.64 17.70 -14.23
N VAL A 144 -0.43 17.29 -13.85
CA VAL A 144 -0.20 16.24 -12.84
C VAL A 144 0.39 16.84 -11.58
N GLU A 145 -0.23 16.57 -10.43
CA GLU A 145 0.25 16.97 -9.13
C GLU A 145 0.51 15.75 -8.23
N ILE A 146 1.52 15.85 -7.36
CA ILE A 146 1.92 14.73 -6.50
C ILE A 146 1.37 14.97 -5.10
N PHE A 147 0.46 14.09 -4.67
CA PHE A 147 0.02 13.97 -3.29
C PHE A 147 0.33 12.55 -2.82
N PRO A 148 1.42 12.35 -2.07
CA PRO A 148 1.79 11.03 -1.56
C PRO A 148 0.74 10.50 -0.58
N ASN A 149 0.75 9.18 -0.35
CA ASN A 149 0.09 8.65 0.81
C ASN A 149 0.72 9.26 2.06
N ALA A 150 -0.10 9.61 3.04
CA ALA A 150 0.36 10.28 4.25
C ALA A 150 -0.30 9.67 5.49
N ILE A 151 0.34 9.82 6.63
CA ILE A 151 -0.08 9.25 7.91
C ILE A 151 -0.66 10.35 8.80
N ASP A 152 -1.83 10.08 9.34
CA ASP A 152 -2.37 10.84 10.47
C ASP A 152 -1.73 10.33 11.76
N VAL A 153 -0.87 11.13 12.33
CA VAL A 153 -0.14 10.79 13.58
C VAL A 153 -1.04 10.67 14.80
N GLU A 154 -2.26 11.21 14.72
CA GLU A 154 -3.26 11.11 15.80
C GLU A 154 -3.98 9.76 15.78
N GLU A 155 -3.92 9.00 14.69
CA GLU A 155 -4.48 7.66 14.64
C GLU A 155 -3.68 6.69 15.51
N LYS A 156 -4.33 6.07 16.48
CA LYS A 156 -3.71 5.11 17.44
C LYS A 156 -2.93 3.98 16.78
N GLN A 157 -3.31 3.55 15.58
CA GLN A 157 -2.62 2.49 14.85
C GLN A 157 -1.20 2.87 14.41
N TYR A 158 -0.88 4.16 14.31
CA TYR A 158 0.44 4.67 13.92
C TYR A 158 1.28 5.12 15.12
N VAL A 159 0.76 5.00 16.34
CA VAL A 159 1.53 5.26 17.55
C VAL A 159 2.40 4.03 17.85
N PRO A 160 3.73 4.15 17.85
CA PRO A 160 4.62 3.03 18.15
C PRO A 160 4.37 2.47 19.56
N ASN A 161 4.08 1.19 19.65
CA ASN A 161 3.93 0.45 20.90
C ASN A 161 4.52 -0.96 20.73
N PRO A 162 5.87 -1.07 20.57
CA PRO A 162 6.53 -2.33 20.25
C PRO A 162 6.40 -3.33 21.41
N THR A 163 6.07 -4.56 21.08
CA THR A 163 6.16 -5.67 22.03
C THR A 163 7.61 -5.99 22.31
N LYS A 164 7.96 -6.32 23.57
CA LYS A 164 9.33 -6.71 23.92
C LYS A 164 9.68 -8.10 23.37
N SER A 165 10.92 -8.32 23.00
CA SER A 165 11.47 -9.59 22.56
C SER A 165 12.98 -9.58 22.72
N ASP A 166 13.56 -10.73 23.08
CA ASP A 166 15.00 -10.93 23.09
C ASP A 166 15.55 -11.28 21.70
N LYS A 167 14.66 -11.47 20.72
CA LYS A 167 14.99 -11.77 19.32
C LYS A 167 14.76 -10.55 18.44
N VAL A 168 15.57 -10.40 17.40
CA VAL A 168 15.29 -9.46 16.32
C VAL A 168 14.18 -10.03 15.44
N ARG A 169 13.05 -9.36 15.40
CA ARG A 169 11.88 -9.78 14.64
C ARG A 169 11.84 -9.11 13.29
N ILE A 170 11.75 -9.93 12.25
CA ILE A 170 11.79 -9.50 10.85
C ILE A 170 10.41 -9.72 10.27
N GLY A 171 9.68 -8.64 9.99
CA GLY A 171 8.28 -8.67 9.63
C GLY A 171 8.00 -8.24 8.19
N TRP A 172 6.98 -8.87 7.63
CA TRP A 172 6.31 -8.40 6.42
C TRP A 172 4.82 -8.22 6.69
N LEU A 173 4.29 -7.07 6.30
CA LEU A 173 2.86 -6.75 6.36
C LEU A 173 2.34 -6.46 4.97
N GLY A 174 1.28 -7.12 4.54
CA GLY A 174 0.68 -6.84 3.23
C GLY A 174 -0.54 -7.71 2.92
N GLY A 175 -1.06 -7.56 1.72
CA GLY A 175 -2.22 -8.29 1.22
C GLY A 175 -1.87 -9.54 0.41
N SER A 176 -2.88 -10.19 -0.14
CA SER A 176 -2.77 -11.46 -0.87
C SER A 176 -2.20 -11.35 -2.29
N SER A 177 -1.96 -10.16 -2.81
CA SER A 177 -1.51 -9.92 -4.20
C SER A 177 0.01 -9.83 -4.39
N HIS A 178 0.82 -10.18 -3.36
CA HIS A 178 2.27 -9.96 -3.35
C HIS A 178 3.12 -11.22 -3.52
N ILE A 179 2.58 -12.32 -4.09
CA ILE A 179 3.33 -13.57 -4.19
C ILE A 179 4.61 -13.41 -5.01
N GLU A 180 4.57 -12.64 -6.09
CA GLU A 180 5.72 -12.44 -6.96
C GLU A 180 6.82 -11.59 -6.27
N ASP A 181 6.41 -10.62 -5.47
CA ASP A 181 7.33 -9.82 -4.66
C ASP A 181 7.99 -10.67 -3.58
N LEU A 182 7.20 -11.48 -2.87
CA LEU A 182 7.70 -12.35 -1.80
C LEU A 182 8.55 -13.53 -2.30
N ASN A 183 8.32 -14.02 -3.52
CA ASN A 183 9.14 -15.07 -4.12
C ASN A 183 10.64 -14.71 -4.25
N ILE A 184 10.96 -13.40 -4.21
CA ILE A 184 12.34 -12.91 -4.12
C ILE A 184 13.05 -13.45 -2.87
N LEU A 185 12.30 -13.73 -1.80
CA LEU A 185 12.82 -14.22 -0.53
C LEU A 185 12.96 -15.74 -0.46
N ARG A 186 12.71 -16.47 -1.54
CA ARG A 186 12.81 -17.94 -1.55
C ARG A 186 14.17 -18.41 -1.08
N GLY A 187 14.20 -19.26 -0.05
CA GLY A 187 15.42 -19.81 0.55
C GLY A 187 16.19 -18.86 1.47
N VAL A 188 15.70 -17.65 1.69
CA VAL A 188 16.31 -16.69 2.65
C VAL A 188 16.14 -17.21 4.08
N ALA A 189 14.93 -17.64 4.44
CA ALA A 189 14.63 -18.13 5.80
C ALA A 189 15.56 -19.28 6.21
N GLY A 190 15.68 -20.34 5.40
CA GLY A 190 16.55 -21.47 5.70
C GLY A 190 18.03 -21.09 5.87
N ARG A 191 18.52 -20.11 5.07
CA ARG A 191 19.92 -19.63 5.20
C ARG A 191 20.15 -18.76 6.44
N VAL A 192 19.14 -18.07 6.94
CA VAL A 192 19.22 -17.33 8.20
C VAL A 192 19.10 -18.31 9.36
N GLN A 193 18.19 -19.27 9.26
CA GLN A 193 17.94 -20.27 10.30
C GLN A 193 19.16 -21.18 10.57
N SER A 194 19.97 -21.48 9.55
CA SER A 194 21.12 -22.39 9.68
C SER A 194 22.11 -21.98 10.76
N ASP A 195 22.26 -20.68 11.04
CA ASP A 195 23.32 -20.19 11.95
C ASP A 195 22.84 -19.06 12.90
N ARG A 196 21.54 -18.72 12.91
CA ARG A 196 20.97 -17.64 13.74
C ARG A 196 19.66 -18.01 14.44
N LYS A 197 19.34 -19.31 14.52
CA LYS A 197 18.02 -19.85 14.93
C LYS A 197 17.45 -19.19 16.21
N ASP A 198 18.28 -18.99 17.21
CA ASP A 198 17.83 -18.51 18.52
C ASP A 198 17.81 -16.98 18.66
N LYS A 199 18.27 -16.25 17.65
CA LYS A 199 18.44 -14.80 17.68
C LYS A 199 17.39 -14.01 16.90
N TYR A 200 16.51 -14.68 16.17
CA TYR A 200 15.55 -14.03 15.32
C TYR A 200 14.18 -14.70 15.29
N GLN A 201 13.20 -13.97 14.81
CA GLN A 201 11.90 -14.50 14.45
C GLN A 201 11.41 -13.83 13.15
N PHE A 202 10.93 -14.63 12.21
CA PHE A 202 10.15 -14.08 11.08
C PHE A 202 8.69 -13.90 11.48
N VAL A 203 8.09 -12.74 11.09
CA VAL A 203 6.71 -12.40 11.40
C VAL A 203 5.94 -12.09 10.10
N LEU A 204 4.96 -12.92 9.78
CA LEU A 204 4.09 -12.74 8.63
C LEU A 204 2.77 -12.12 9.09
N CYS A 205 2.52 -10.85 8.74
CA CYS A 205 1.33 -10.10 9.12
C CYS A 205 0.33 -9.95 7.98
N GLY A 206 -0.96 -9.94 8.32
CA GLY A 206 -2.05 -9.82 7.37
C GLY A 206 -2.63 -11.15 6.91
N TYR A 207 -2.23 -12.25 7.54
CA TYR A 207 -2.65 -13.61 7.20
C TYR A 207 -4.17 -13.76 7.28
N ASP A 208 -4.82 -14.22 6.21
CA ASP A 208 -6.27 -14.37 6.16
C ASP A 208 -6.70 -15.62 5.35
N LEU A 209 -7.56 -16.44 5.96
CA LEU A 209 -8.13 -17.64 5.33
C LEU A 209 -9.62 -17.51 5.06
N ARG A 210 -10.24 -16.36 5.28
CA ARG A 210 -11.68 -16.13 5.12
C ARG A 210 -12.11 -15.82 3.69
N GLY A 211 -11.19 -15.94 2.74
CA GLY A 211 -11.49 -15.69 1.32
C GLY A 211 -12.36 -16.76 0.68
N SER A 212 -12.98 -16.41 -0.43
CA SER A 212 -13.64 -17.35 -1.34
C SER A 212 -12.94 -17.37 -2.68
N MET A 213 -13.05 -18.50 -3.38
CA MET A 213 -12.64 -18.63 -4.77
C MET A 213 -13.82 -18.96 -5.66
N THR A 214 -13.82 -18.39 -6.86
CA THR A 214 -14.79 -18.76 -7.90
C THR A 214 -14.27 -20.00 -8.62
N VAL A 215 -15.08 -21.05 -8.61
CA VAL A 215 -14.80 -22.27 -9.37
C VAL A 215 -15.70 -22.28 -10.61
N PHE A 216 -15.07 -22.43 -11.75
CA PHE A 216 -15.75 -22.56 -13.03
C PHE A 216 -15.87 -24.05 -13.37
N ASP A 217 -17.09 -24.52 -13.56
CA ASP A 217 -17.36 -25.87 -14.07
C ASP A 217 -17.35 -25.82 -15.61
N GLU A 218 -16.30 -26.33 -16.21
CA GLU A 218 -16.12 -26.34 -17.67
C GLU A 218 -17.22 -27.10 -18.40
N ARG A 219 -17.83 -28.11 -17.76
CA ARG A 219 -18.88 -28.93 -18.36
C ARG A 219 -20.24 -28.22 -18.38
N THR A 220 -20.56 -27.48 -17.32
CA THR A 220 -21.89 -26.84 -17.16
C THR A 220 -21.87 -25.35 -17.45
N GLY A 221 -20.68 -24.74 -17.59
CA GLY A 221 -20.51 -23.29 -17.71
C GLY A 221 -20.86 -22.49 -16.45
N LYS A 222 -21.19 -23.17 -15.35
CA LYS A 222 -21.62 -22.51 -14.11
C LYS A 222 -20.43 -22.03 -13.28
N GLN A 223 -20.57 -20.85 -12.72
CA GLN A 223 -19.67 -20.32 -11.72
C GLN A 223 -20.26 -20.53 -10.32
N THR A 224 -19.46 -21.11 -9.43
CA THR A 224 -19.82 -21.28 -8.01
C THR A 224 -18.75 -20.66 -7.14
N GLN A 225 -19.13 -20.08 -6.01
CA GLN A 225 -18.19 -19.58 -5.01
C GLN A 225 -18.09 -20.59 -3.86
N ARG A 226 -16.88 -20.91 -3.45
CA ARG A 226 -16.62 -21.70 -2.25
C ARG A 226 -15.50 -21.10 -1.40
N PRO A 227 -15.45 -21.38 -0.10
CA PRO A 227 -14.32 -21.00 0.75
C PRO A 227 -13.00 -21.55 0.21
N ILE A 228 -11.93 -20.76 0.34
CA ILE A 228 -10.57 -21.20 0.03
C ILE A 228 -10.11 -22.18 1.13
N LYS A 229 -9.67 -23.37 0.72
CA LYS A 229 -9.03 -24.30 1.67
C LYS A 229 -7.67 -23.77 2.11
N PRO A 230 -7.21 -24.01 3.36
CA PRO A 230 -5.93 -23.48 3.85
C PRO A 230 -4.74 -23.73 2.92
N LYS A 231 -4.60 -24.94 2.36
CA LYS A 231 -3.52 -25.29 1.43
C LYS A 231 -3.62 -24.65 0.03
N GLU A 232 -4.81 -24.17 -0.35
CA GLU A 232 -5.03 -23.49 -1.63
C GLU A 232 -4.74 -21.99 -1.52
N SER A 233 -4.71 -21.46 -0.29
CA SER A 233 -4.50 -20.05 -0.02
C SER A 233 -3.12 -19.60 -0.47
N VAL A 234 -3.04 -18.36 -1.00
CA VAL A 234 -1.77 -17.71 -1.28
C VAL A 234 -0.95 -17.53 0.00
N TRP A 235 -1.59 -17.42 1.16
CA TRP A 235 -0.96 -17.31 2.46
C TRP A 235 -0.15 -18.54 2.83
N TYR A 236 -0.57 -19.72 2.42
CA TYR A 236 0.23 -20.94 2.53
C TYR A 236 1.53 -20.86 1.71
N LYS A 237 1.46 -20.25 0.51
CA LYS A 237 2.65 -20.03 -0.32
C LYS A 237 3.61 -19.02 0.33
N TYR A 238 3.05 -17.96 0.94
CA TYR A 238 3.86 -16.98 1.69
C TYR A 238 4.55 -17.65 2.88
N GLU A 239 3.83 -18.42 3.66
CA GLU A 239 4.34 -19.08 4.85
C GLU A 239 5.55 -19.97 4.56
N LYS A 240 5.53 -20.69 3.42
CA LYS A 240 6.68 -21.48 2.94
C LYS A 240 7.94 -20.66 2.63
N LEU A 241 7.82 -19.35 2.48
CA LEU A 241 8.98 -18.47 2.27
C LEU A 241 9.60 -18.02 3.59
N PHE A 242 8.83 -18.08 4.69
CA PHE A 242 9.23 -17.60 6.01
C PHE A 242 9.57 -18.71 7.01
N THR A 243 9.19 -19.95 6.73
CA THR A 243 9.51 -21.09 7.60
C THR A 243 9.66 -22.38 6.83
N ASP A 244 10.62 -23.20 7.28
CA ASP A 244 10.82 -24.59 6.86
C ASP A 244 10.29 -25.58 7.92
N ASP A 245 9.58 -25.10 8.95
CA ASP A 245 9.06 -25.94 10.03
C ASP A 245 8.01 -26.91 9.47
N TYR A 246 8.36 -28.20 9.49
CA TYR A 246 7.50 -29.27 8.99
C TYR A 246 6.14 -29.33 9.71
N LYS A 247 6.10 -29.07 11.02
CA LYS A 247 4.84 -29.08 11.78
C LYS A 247 3.88 -28.01 11.27
N ILE A 248 4.37 -26.80 11.04
CA ILE A 248 3.60 -25.67 10.53
C ILE A 248 3.11 -25.92 9.11
N LEU A 249 3.89 -26.63 8.30
CA LEU A 249 3.57 -26.95 6.90
C LEU A 249 2.78 -28.25 6.73
N SER A 250 2.51 -28.99 7.82
CA SER A 250 1.80 -30.28 7.76
C SER A 250 0.32 -30.12 7.36
N PRO A 251 -0.28 -31.13 6.72
CA PRO A 251 -1.71 -31.12 6.39
C PRO A 251 -2.60 -30.97 7.62
N ASP A 252 -2.32 -31.70 8.70
CA ASP A 252 -3.11 -31.67 9.93
C ASP A 252 -3.16 -30.27 10.55
N TYR A 253 -2.00 -29.62 10.63
CA TYR A 253 -1.92 -28.23 11.07
C TYR A 253 -2.76 -27.27 10.18
N ARG A 254 -2.83 -27.53 8.86
CA ARG A 254 -3.63 -26.75 7.92
C ARG A 254 -5.14 -26.86 8.21
N GLU A 255 -5.63 -28.00 8.63
CA GLU A 255 -7.03 -28.17 8.97
C GLU A 255 -7.45 -27.35 10.19
N GLU A 256 -6.54 -27.10 11.13
CA GLU A 256 -6.79 -26.31 12.34
C GLU A 256 -6.71 -24.80 12.13
N LEU A 257 -6.09 -24.32 11.05
CA LEU A 257 -5.81 -22.89 10.86
C LEU A 257 -7.06 -21.98 10.91
N LEU A 258 -8.18 -22.40 10.40
CA LEU A 258 -9.43 -21.63 10.47
C LEU A 258 -9.91 -21.45 11.92
N SER A 259 -9.73 -22.47 12.74
CA SER A 259 -10.01 -22.39 14.18
C SER A 259 -9.03 -21.42 14.86
N PHE A 260 -7.75 -21.47 14.51
CA PHE A 260 -6.74 -20.54 15.03
C PHE A 260 -7.05 -19.10 14.67
N GLN A 261 -7.49 -18.83 13.45
CA GLN A 261 -7.91 -17.49 13.04
C GLN A 261 -9.09 -16.97 13.87
N LYS A 262 -10.11 -17.80 14.08
CA LYS A 262 -11.28 -17.45 14.91
C LYS A 262 -10.87 -17.11 16.36
N LYS A 263 -9.91 -17.84 16.92
CA LYS A 263 -9.40 -17.67 18.28
C LYS A 263 -8.24 -16.67 18.39
N ASN A 264 -7.81 -16.07 17.28
CA ASN A 264 -6.64 -15.17 17.19
C ASN A 264 -5.34 -15.79 17.71
N ILE A 265 -5.13 -17.09 17.49
CA ILE A 265 -3.89 -17.79 17.86
C ILE A 265 -2.83 -17.50 16.82
N THR A 266 -1.71 -16.88 17.22
CA THR A 266 -0.65 -16.39 16.31
C THR A 266 0.62 -17.24 16.32
N GLY A 267 0.62 -18.37 16.99
CA GLY A 267 1.82 -19.20 17.17
C GLY A 267 2.67 -18.79 18.35
N ASP A 268 3.76 -19.53 18.56
CA ASP A 268 4.66 -19.36 19.68
C ASP A 268 5.51 -18.09 19.52
N LEU A 269 5.60 -17.28 20.57
CA LEU A 269 6.44 -16.09 20.62
C LEU A 269 7.93 -16.41 20.51
N ASP A 270 8.35 -17.59 20.97
CA ASP A 270 9.75 -18.04 20.98
C ASP A 270 10.15 -18.81 19.72
N SER A 271 9.20 -19.14 18.84
CA SER A 271 9.49 -19.84 17.59
C SER A 271 10.27 -18.96 16.60
N VAL A 272 10.91 -19.59 15.62
CA VAL A 272 11.59 -18.89 14.50
C VAL A 272 10.62 -18.21 13.52
N TYR A 273 9.33 -18.51 13.64
CA TYR A 273 8.28 -17.98 12.78
C TYR A 273 7.01 -17.71 13.57
N ARG A 274 6.38 -16.56 13.28
CA ARG A 274 5.09 -16.17 13.84
C ARG A 274 4.16 -15.66 12.75
N ARG A 275 2.91 -16.08 12.82
CA ARG A 275 1.81 -15.58 12.00
C ARG A 275 1.00 -14.55 12.78
N VAL A 276 0.61 -13.46 12.12
CA VAL A 276 -0.30 -12.47 12.69
C VAL A 276 -1.46 -12.27 11.71
N TRP A 277 -2.67 -12.45 12.22
CA TRP A 277 -3.89 -12.37 11.41
C TRP A 277 -4.15 -10.96 10.90
N THR A 278 -4.89 -10.88 9.79
CA THR A 278 -5.34 -9.62 9.23
C THR A 278 -6.20 -8.84 10.22
N LYS A 279 -6.11 -7.54 10.15
CA LYS A 279 -6.89 -6.60 10.95
C LYS A 279 -7.68 -5.65 10.04
N PRO A 280 -8.76 -5.03 10.55
CA PRO A 280 -9.47 -3.96 9.84
C PRO A 280 -8.52 -2.82 9.45
N ILE A 281 -8.88 -2.09 8.41
CA ILE A 281 -8.08 -0.97 7.88
C ILE A 281 -7.79 0.13 8.93
N THR A 282 -8.62 0.26 9.93
CA THR A 282 -8.46 1.21 11.03
C THR A 282 -7.46 0.78 12.11
N THR A 283 -6.97 -0.47 12.05
CA THR A 283 -6.08 -1.05 13.07
C THR A 283 -4.94 -1.89 12.50
N TYR A 284 -4.89 -2.11 11.18
CA TYR A 284 -3.92 -3.02 10.56
C TYR A 284 -2.47 -2.58 10.77
N ALA A 285 -2.22 -1.27 10.76
CA ALA A 285 -0.86 -0.75 10.91
C ALA A 285 -0.28 -1.02 12.31
N SER A 286 -1.12 -1.26 13.33
CA SER A 286 -0.64 -1.73 14.63
C SER A 286 0.13 -3.05 14.58
N ASN A 287 0.08 -3.79 13.45
CA ASN A 287 0.87 -4.99 13.22
C ASN A 287 2.38 -4.70 13.15
N TYR A 288 2.79 -3.47 12.82
CA TYR A 288 4.19 -3.04 12.90
C TYR A 288 4.77 -3.14 14.32
N ASN A 289 3.95 -3.19 15.36
CA ASN A 289 4.40 -3.38 16.74
C ASN A 289 4.89 -4.80 17.03
N TYR A 290 4.66 -5.77 16.16
CA TYR A 290 5.07 -7.17 16.34
C TYR A 290 6.45 -7.48 15.76
N PHE A 291 7.12 -6.55 15.09
CA PHE A 291 8.45 -6.75 14.54
C PHE A 291 9.33 -5.50 14.65
N ASP A 292 10.63 -5.66 14.47
CA ASP A 292 11.65 -4.63 14.65
C ASP A 292 12.22 -4.18 13.30
N VAL A 293 12.24 -5.08 12.33
CA VAL A 293 12.72 -4.86 10.97
C VAL A 293 11.59 -5.11 9.98
N SER A 294 11.25 -4.12 9.18
CA SER A 294 10.32 -4.26 8.05
C SER A 294 11.06 -4.72 6.81
N ILE A 295 10.52 -5.69 6.08
CA ILE A 295 11.04 -6.09 4.78
C ILE A 295 10.06 -5.72 3.66
N ALA A 296 10.59 -5.12 2.59
CA ALA A 296 9.83 -4.67 1.44
C ALA A 296 10.44 -5.20 0.13
N PRO A 297 10.31 -6.50 -0.17
CA PRO A 297 10.70 -7.04 -1.46
C PRO A 297 9.77 -6.50 -2.55
N LEU A 298 10.32 -6.21 -3.73
CA LEU A 298 9.57 -5.69 -4.85
C LEU A 298 10.15 -6.23 -6.17
N LYS A 299 9.35 -7.00 -6.91
CA LYS A 299 9.76 -7.51 -8.23
C LYS A 299 9.86 -6.37 -9.24
N GLU A 300 10.95 -6.34 -9.99
CA GLU A 300 11.16 -5.32 -11.02
C GLU A 300 10.17 -5.52 -12.18
N HIS A 301 9.21 -4.60 -12.28
CA HIS A 301 8.20 -4.52 -13.32
C HIS A 301 7.59 -3.11 -13.33
N ILE A 302 7.09 -2.64 -14.48
CA ILE A 302 6.52 -1.29 -14.60
C ILE A 302 5.38 -1.02 -13.60
N PHE A 303 4.52 -2.00 -13.35
CA PHE A 303 3.45 -1.90 -12.36
C PHE A 303 4.00 -1.59 -10.95
N ASN A 304 5.07 -2.28 -10.55
CA ASN A 304 5.72 -2.08 -9.27
C ASN A 304 6.59 -0.81 -9.23
N LYS A 305 7.15 -0.41 -10.38
CA LYS A 305 7.98 0.79 -10.49
C LYS A 305 7.24 2.06 -10.08
N VAL A 306 5.94 2.12 -10.36
CA VAL A 306 5.11 3.31 -10.14
C VAL A 306 4.21 3.22 -8.91
N LYS A 307 4.27 2.15 -8.14
CA LYS A 307 3.54 2.03 -6.86
C LYS A 307 3.89 3.14 -5.88
N SER A 308 3.06 3.32 -4.87
CA SER A 308 3.39 4.17 -3.74
C SER A 308 4.43 3.52 -2.82
N GLN A 309 5.17 4.33 -2.07
CA GLN A 309 6.11 3.88 -1.04
C GLN A 309 5.44 3.67 0.34
N LEU A 310 4.16 3.32 0.39
CA LEU A 310 3.40 3.22 1.64
C LEU A 310 4.08 2.31 2.68
N LYS A 311 4.66 1.18 2.27
CA LYS A 311 5.41 0.29 3.18
C LYS A 311 6.62 0.97 3.84
N VAL A 312 7.28 1.87 3.13
CA VAL A 312 8.40 2.66 3.65
C VAL A 312 7.88 3.69 4.66
N ILE A 313 6.81 4.40 4.29
CA ILE A 313 6.17 5.40 5.14
C ILE A 313 5.68 4.78 6.45
N GLU A 314 4.96 3.67 6.38
CA GLU A 314 4.45 2.96 7.56
C GLU A 314 5.58 2.45 8.47
N ALA A 315 6.64 1.87 7.87
CA ALA A 315 7.82 1.44 8.62
C ALA A 315 8.49 2.62 9.34
N ALA A 316 8.59 3.76 8.66
CA ALA A 316 9.15 5.00 9.21
C ALA A 316 8.35 5.51 10.41
N PHE A 317 7.01 5.62 10.30
CA PHE A 317 6.16 6.10 11.39
C PHE A 317 6.15 5.17 12.60
N HIS A 318 6.42 3.88 12.39
CA HIS A 318 6.61 2.90 13.47
C HIS A 318 8.08 2.75 13.92
N LYS A 319 8.99 3.58 13.41
CA LYS A 319 10.44 3.55 13.73
C LYS A 319 11.06 2.17 13.51
N LYS A 320 10.73 1.50 12.38
CA LYS A 320 11.26 0.19 12.05
C LYS A 320 12.44 0.32 11.11
N ALA A 321 13.52 -0.42 11.38
CA ALA A 321 14.56 -0.60 10.38
C ALA A 321 13.95 -1.19 9.12
N LEU A 322 14.43 -0.78 7.95
CA LEU A 322 13.90 -1.21 6.67
C LEU A 322 14.95 -1.94 5.84
N ILE A 323 14.59 -3.12 5.33
CA ILE A 323 15.29 -3.75 4.20
C ILE A 323 14.36 -3.71 3.01
N ALA A 324 14.73 -3.00 1.95
CA ALA A 324 13.88 -2.82 0.78
C ALA A 324 14.62 -3.14 -0.53
N GLN A 325 13.86 -3.47 -1.56
CA GLN A 325 14.38 -3.54 -2.92
C GLN A 325 14.78 -2.13 -3.39
N ASP A 326 15.97 -1.97 -3.95
CA ASP A 326 16.42 -0.71 -4.58
C ASP A 326 15.75 -0.54 -5.95
N TYR A 327 14.43 -0.35 -5.93
CA TYR A 327 13.62 -0.26 -7.13
C TYR A 327 12.35 0.57 -6.94
N GLY A 328 11.98 1.31 -7.96
CA GLY A 328 10.70 2.00 -8.07
C GLY A 328 10.47 3.01 -6.94
N PRO A 329 9.35 2.90 -6.18
CA PRO A 329 8.99 3.89 -5.18
C PRO A 329 9.96 3.94 -4.00
N TYR A 330 10.67 2.86 -3.71
CA TYR A 330 11.57 2.79 -2.55
C TYR A 330 12.87 3.58 -2.76
N THR A 331 13.22 3.88 -4.02
CA THR A 331 14.38 4.73 -4.34
C THR A 331 14.12 6.23 -4.16
N VAL A 332 12.88 6.62 -3.84
CA VAL A 332 12.50 8.05 -3.74
C VAL A 332 13.12 8.68 -2.49
N ASP A 333 13.05 7.98 -1.35
CA ASP A 333 13.41 8.50 -0.04
C ASP A 333 14.42 7.63 0.72
N CYS A 334 14.64 6.37 0.28
CA CYS A 334 15.58 5.49 0.93
C CYS A 334 17.01 5.76 0.45
N ILE A 335 17.91 5.92 1.41
CA ILE A 335 19.35 6.06 1.21
C ILE A 335 20.02 4.82 1.78
N ASN A 336 20.76 4.08 0.95
CA ASN A 336 21.40 2.86 1.40
C ASN A 336 22.42 3.12 2.52
N ALA A 337 22.21 2.45 3.66
CA ALA A 337 23.11 2.54 4.82
C ALA A 337 24.42 1.74 4.65
N VAL A 338 24.54 0.93 3.59
CA VAL A 338 25.75 0.16 3.32
C VAL A 338 26.30 0.51 1.95
N GLN A 339 27.51 1.03 1.93
CA GLN A 339 28.24 1.32 0.69
C GLN A 339 28.92 0.06 0.14
N ARG A 340 29.41 0.15 -1.11
CA ARG A 340 30.28 -0.87 -1.70
C ARG A 340 31.49 -1.08 -0.80
N GLY A 341 31.84 -2.34 -0.52
CA GLY A 341 32.88 -2.69 0.46
C GLY A 341 32.38 -2.93 1.88
N GLY A 342 31.10 -2.62 2.19
CA GLY A 342 30.48 -2.94 3.47
C GLY A 342 30.58 -1.87 4.55
N THR A 343 31.18 -0.70 4.24
CA THR A 343 31.22 0.46 5.14
C THR A 343 29.82 1.05 5.37
N ILE A 344 29.59 1.59 6.55
CA ILE A 344 28.33 2.25 6.91
C ILE A 344 28.31 3.67 6.34
N ASN A 345 27.23 4.01 5.66
CA ASN A 345 26.91 5.35 5.25
C ASN A 345 26.18 6.07 6.39
N PRO A 346 26.75 7.11 7.00
CA PRO A 346 26.12 7.79 8.14
C PRO A 346 24.79 8.47 7.79
N LYS A 347 24.57 8.80 6.50
CA LYS A 347 23.30 9.36 5.99
C LYS A 347 22.30 8.30 5.58
N GLY A 348 22.65 7.02 5.64
CA GLY A 348 21.77 5.93 5.23
C GLY A 348 20.66 5.69 6.24
N ASN A 349 19.45 5.51 5.72
CA ASN A 349 18.22 5.30 6.51
C ASN A 349 17.56 3.94 6.25
N ALA A 350 18.07 3.14 5.31
CA ALA A 350 17.57 1.81 4.98
C ALA A 350 18.69 0.90 4.45
N LEU A 351 18.49 -0.40 4.47
CA LEU A 351 19.33 -1.37 3.78
C LEU A 351 18.69 -1.72 2.44
N LEU A 352 19.36 -1.36 1.34
CA LEU A 352 18.82 -1.56 0.00
C LEU A 352 19.43 -2.79 -0.68
N VAL A 353 18.58 -3.57 -1.34
CA VAL A 353 18.95 -4.73 -2.15
C VAL A 353 18.94 -4.35 -3.62
N GLU A 354 20.08 -4.34 -4.27
CA GLU A 354 20.32 -3.76 -5.59
C GLU A 354 19.55 -4.43 -6.75
N SER A 355 19.21 -5.72 -6.61
CA SER A 355 18.48 -6.45 -7.66
C SER A 355 17.54 -7.49 -7.05
N HIS A 356 16.37 -7.64 -7.65
CA HIS A 356 15.40 -8.68 -7.26
C HIS A 356 15.96 -10.13 -7.44
N LYS A 357 17.07 -10.29 -8.13
CA LYS A 357 17.79 -11.56 -8.28
C LYS A 357 18.85 -11.79 -7.20
N ASN A 358 19.11 -10.81 -6.34
CA ASN A 358 20.20 -10.86 -5.37
C ASN A 358 19.77 -11.41 -4.00
N HIS A 359 19.42 -12.70 -3.94
CA HIS A 359 19.02 -13.38 -2.70
C HIS A 359 20.10 -13.32 -1.60
N LYS A 360 21.38 -13.32 -1.98
CA LYS A 360 22.51 -13.28 -1.01
C LYS A 360 22.52 -11.96 -0.23
N GLN A 361 22.14 -10.87 -0.88
CA GLN A 361 22.13 -9.55 -0.24
C GLN A 361 21.02 -9.46 0.81
N TRP A 362 19.83 -10.03 0.55
CA TRP A 362 18.78 -10.17 1.56
C TRP A 362 19.29 -10.91 2.82
N VAL A 363 19.91 -12.06 2.64
CA VAL A 363 20.49 -12.86 3.76
C VAL A 363 21.54 -12.03 4.51
N LYS A 364 22.44 -11.34 3.78
CA LYS A 364 23.50 -10.52 4.38
C LYS A 364 22.93 -9.37 5.22
N HIS A 365 21.92 -8.66 4.71
CA HIS A 365 21.30 -7.55 5.43
C HIS A 365 20.55 -8.04 6.67
N ILE A 366 19.78 -9.13 6.55
CA ILE A 366 19.06 -9.71 7.68
C ILE A 366 20.03 -10.14 8.78
N LYS A 367 21.09 -10.90 8.44
CA LYS A 367 22.11 -11.32 9.42
C LYS A 367 22.82 -10.12 10.06
N ARG A 368 23.10 -9.07 9.29
CA ARG A 368 23.70 -7.83 9.82
C ARG A 368 22.83 -7.20 10.91
N LEU A 369 21.53 -7.14 10.74
CA LEU A 369 20.61 -6.57 11.74
C LEU A 369 20.45 -7.50 12.95
N ILE A 370 20.40 -8.81 12.73
CA ILE A 370 20.36 -9.80 13.84
C ILE A 370 21.61 -9.69 14.71
N ASP A 371 22.78 -9.52 14.09
CA ASP A 371 24.06 -9.44 14.79
C ASP A 371 24.31 -8.05 15.42
N ASN A 372 23.52 -7.03 15.06
CA ASN A 372 23.70 -5.64 15.52
C ASN A 372 22.34 -5.00 15.88
N PRO A 373 21.73 -5.32 17.02
CA PRO A 373 20.44 -4.74 17.44
C PRO A 373 20.44 -3.21 17.53
N SER A 374 21.55 -2.59 17.94
CA SER A 374 21.66 -1.12 17.96
C SER A 374 21.54 -0.49 16.58
N LEU A 375 21.97 -1.18 15.52
CA LEU A 375 21.79 -0.72 14.14
C LEU A 375 20.30 -0.77 13.72
N VAL A 376 19.52 -1.68 14.30
CA VAL A 376 18.05 -1.73 14.05
C VAL A 376 17.39 -0.46 14.58
N GLU A 377 17.73 -0.05 15.79
CA GLU A 377 17.20 1.17 16.40
C GLU A 377 17.66 2.42 15.62
N ASP A 378 18.95 2.55 15.32
CA ASP A 378 19.53 3.67 14.57
C ASP A 378 18.87 3.86 13.20
N LEU A 379 18.70 2.78 12.43
CA LEU A 379 18.06 2.86 11.12
C LEU A 379 16.57 3.18 11.20
N GLY A 380 15.87 2.68 12.21
CA GLY A 380 14.46 3.00 12.44
C GLY A 380 14.26 4.49 12.76
N GLU A 381 15.08 5.08 13.62
CA GLU A 381 15.04 6.51 13.94
C GLU A 381 15.42 7.36 12.71
N LYS A 382 16.50 7.07 12.00
CA LYS A 382 16.90 7.78 10.79
C LYS A 382 15.83 7.74 9.69
N LEU A 383 15.18 6.59 9.51
CA LEU A 383 14.08 6.50 8.56
C LEU A 383 12.91 7.38 8.99
N HIS A 384 12.54 7.36 10.27
CA HIS A 384 11.50 8.22 10.82
C HIS A 384 11.81 9.71 10.63
N GLU A 385 13.00 10.15 11.04
CA GLU A 385 13.44 11.55 10.93
C GLU A 385 13.40 12.05 9.48
N SER A 386 13.78 11.19 8.52
CA SER A 386 13.77 11.54 7.10
C SER A 386 12.40 11.58 6.47
N MET A 387 11.43 10.79 6.98
CA MET A 387 10.12 10.61 6.35
C MET A 387 8.99 11.40 7.01
N ALA A 388 8.97 11.47 8.34
CA ALA A 388 7.84 12.03 9.08
C ALA A 388 7.49 13.49 8.70
N PRO A 389 8.44 14.40 8.43
CA PRO A 389 8.11 15.76 8.03
C PRO A 389 7.37 15.86 6.68
N HIS A 390 7.63 14.92 5.78
CA HIS A 390 7.11 14.97 4.40
C HIS A 390 5.82 14.16 4.20
N TYR A 391 5.61 13.15 5.04
CA TYR A 391 4.50 12.21 4.92
C TYR A 391 3.49 12.28 6.07
N ASN A 392 3.54 13.35 6.86
CA ASN A 392 2.50 13.69 7.82
C ASN A 392 1.27 14.21 7.08
N LEU A 393 0.09 13.69 7.40
CA LEU A 393 -1.16 14.07 6.73
C LEU A 393 -1.45 15.57 6.86
N LYS A 394 -1.08 16.20 7.97
CA LYS A 394 -1.21 17.64 8.17
C LYS A 394 -0.45 18.41 7.07
N THR A 395 0.85 18.13 6.90
CA THR A 395 1.70 18.81 5.91
C THR A 395 1.19 18.62 4.47
N VAL A 396 0.76 17.38 4.15
CA VAL A 396 0.21 17.09 2.81
C VAL A 396 -1.13 17.78 2.60
N THR A 397 -1.94 17.93 3.66
CA THR A 397 -3.24 18.62 3.59
C THR A 397 -3.09 20.12 3.42
N GLU A 398 -2.10 20.76 4.04
CA GLU A 398 -1.77 22.18 3.85
C GLU A 398 -1.50 22.47 2.36
N LYS A 399 -0.66 21.66 1.72
CA LYS A 399 -0.38 21.74 0.28
C LYS A 399 -1.66 21.55 -0.56
N ARG A 400 -2.50 20.57 -0.21
CA ARG A 400 -3.76 20.28 -0.90
C ARG A 400 -4.73 21.45 -0.81
N ALA A 401 -4.86 22.04 0.36
CA ALA A 401 -5.76 23.18 0.59
C ALA A 401 -5.43 24.37 -0.32
N GLU A 402 -4.14 24.73 -0.39
CA GLU A 402 -3.70 25.84 -1.25
C GLU A 402 -3.91 25.53 -2.74
N TRP A 403 -3.57 24.31 -3.16
CA TRP A 403 -3.76 23.90 -4.55
C TRP A 403 -5.25 23.88 -4.95
N TYR A 404 -6.16 23.40 -4.09
CA TYR A 404 -7.60 23.42 -4.38
C TYR A 404 -8.15 24.84 -4.49
N LYS A 405 -7.74 25.76 -3.59
CA LYS A 405 -8.09 27.17 -3.69
C LYS A 405 -7.63 27.79 -5.00
N GLU A 406 -6.42 27.45 -5.43
CA GLU A 406 -5.87 27.95 -6.71
C GLU A 406 -6.68 27.44 -7.90
N LEU A 407 -7.01 26.15 -7.96
CA LEU A 407 -7.80 25.54 -9.02
C LEU A 407 -9.18 26.19 -9.14
N ILE A 408 -9.88 26.34 -8.00
CA ILE A 408 -11.23 26.91 -7.99
C ILE A 408 -11.22 28.39 -8.40
N ARG A 409 -10.18 29.16 -8.08
CA ARG A 409 -10.10 30.58 -8.48
C ARG A 409 -9.79 30.78 -9.98
N LYS A 410 -9.22 29.78 -10.63
CA LYS A 410 -8.84 29.83 -12.06
C LYS A 410 -9.92 29.29 -13.00
N SER A 411 -10.94 28.65 -12.47
CA SER A 411 -12.10 28.07 -13.19
C SER A 411 -13.33 29.03 -13.27
#